data_71dc6251ad62bf05560cdc3f4d40564b
#
_entry.id   71dc6251ad62bf05560cdc3f4d40564b
#
_cell.length_a   1.000
_cell.length_b   1.000
_cell.length_c   1.000
_cell.angle_alpha   90.00
_cell.angle_beta   90.00
_cell.angle_gamma   90.00
#
_symmetry.space_group_name_H-M   'P 1'
#
loop_
_entity.id
_entity.type
_entity.pdbx_description
1 polymer ?
#
loop_
_entity_poly.entity_id
_entity_poly.type
_entity_poly.pdbx_seq_one_letter_code
_entity_poly.pdbx_strand_id
1 'polypeptide(L)'
;MPDYIDTRHHKMAAGCASVNLDGFMMSEGHIKDLYARYTSNADVAVTEGVMGLFDGYDAMRGSSAEISGLLRIPIVLVVNAKSTAYSVAPLLYGFRNFRKDLNVVGAVFNFVASESHYSFLRQACEDAGVEALGYLPKCADVEIP
;
A
#
# COMPACT_ATOMS: atom_id res chain seq x y z
N MET A 1 -10.94 -4.66 7.72
CA MET A 1 -11.43 -6.05 7.89
C MET A 1 -10.22 -6.94 8.19
N PRO A 2 -10.26 -7.80 9.21
CA PRO A 2 -9.12 -8.67 9.51
C PRO A 2 -8.93 -9.70 8.39
N ASP A 3 -7.67 -9.90 7.99
CA ASP A 3 -7.27 -10.89 7.04
C ASP A 3 -6.65 -12.09 7.75
N TYR A 4 -7.13 -13.29 7.43
CA TYR A 4 -6.67 -14.53 8.07
C TYR A 4 -5.75 -15.36 7.18
N ILE A 5 -5.68 -15.05 5.89
CA ILE A 5 -4.87 -15.77 4.89
C ILE A 5 -3.54 -15.08 4.73
N ASP A 6 -3.55 -13.79 4.40
CA ASP A 6 -2.35 -13.03 4.07
C ASP A 6 -1.39 -12.89 5.25
N THR A 7 -1.90 -12.76 6.48
CA THR A 7 -1.06 -12.76 7.69
C THR A 7 -0.23 -14.04 7.87
N ARG A 8 -0.70 -15.19 7.37
CA ARG A 8 0.09 -16.42 7.36
C ARG A 8 1.24 -16.36 6.35
N HIS A 9 0.96 -15.85 5.16
CA HIS A 9 1.99 -15.66 4.12
C HIS A 9 3.01 -14.61 4.56
N HIS A 10 2.58 -13.49 5.13
CA HIS A 10 3.46 -12.47 5.69
C HIS A 10 4.39 -13.03 6.76
N LYS A 11 3.83 -13.83 7.70
CA LYS A 11 4.64 -14.48 8.74
C LYS A 11 5.70 -15.40 8.16
N MET A 12 5.35 -16.16 7.12
CA MET A 12 6.31 -17.06 6.45
C MET A 12 7.39 -16.28 5.72
N ALA A 13 7.03 -15.23 4.99
CA ALA A 13 7.95 -14.43 4.21
C ALA A 13 8.90 -13.60 5.09
N ALA A 14 8.40 -13.03 6.18
CA ALA A 14 9.16 -12.16 7.07
C ALA A 14 9.90 -12.91 8.20
N GLY A 15 9.57 -14.18 8.45
CA GLY A 15 10.14 -14.95 9.58
C GLY A 15 9.74 -14.44 10.97
N CYS A 16 8.77 -13.51 11.05
CA CYS A 16 8.31 -12.91 12.29
C CYS A 16 6.78 -12.86 12.36
N ALA A 17 6.23 -12.44 13.50
CA ALA A 17 4.78 -12.36 13.68
C ALA A 17 4.16 -11.30 12.76
N SER A 18 3.05 -11.63 12.11
CA SER A 18 2.18 -10.71 11.42
C SER A 18 0.86 -10.56 12.18
N VAL A 19 0.37 -9.32 12.30
CA VAL A 19 -0.82 -8.98 13.08
C VAL A 19 -1.76 -8.12 12.27
N ASN A 20 -3.07 -8.30 12.47
CA ASN A 20 -4.07 -7.42 11.91
C ASN A 20 -4.19 -6.12 12.72
N LEU A 21 -4.35 -4.99 12.02
CA LEU A 21 -4.74 -3.71 12.58
C LEU A 21 -6.12 -3.37 12.04
N ASP A 22 -7.13 -3.34 12.91
CA ASP A 22 -8.52 -3.19 12.50
C ASP A 22 -9.22 -2.12 13.34
N GLY A 23 -9.52 -0.97 12.72
CA GLY A 23 -10.18 0.16 13.38
C GLY A 23 -11.65 -0.07 13.74
N PHE A 24 -12.28 -1.15 13.25
CA PHE A 24 -13.63 -1.55 13.66
C PHE A 24 -13.62 -2.34 14.97
N MET A 25 -12.62 -3.22 15.14
CA MET A 25 -12.53 -4.14 16.28
C MET A 25 -11.67 -3.58 17.43
N MET A 26 -10.80 -2.62 17.15
CA MET A 26 -9.81 -2.12 18.10
C MET A 26 -9.95 -0.60 18.30
N SER A 27 -9.68 -0.14 19.52
CA SER A 27 -9.54 1.30 19.76
C SER A 27 -8.24 1.83 19.13
N GLU A 28 -8.20 3.13 18.83
CA GLU A 28 -7.00 3.79 18.32
C GLU A 28 -5.78 3.61 19.21
N GLY A 29 -5.96 3.67 20.55
CA GLY A 29 -4.90 3.44 21.52
C GLY A 29 -4.34 2.02 21.40
N HIS A 30 -5.23 1.02 21.30
CA HIS A 30 -4.82 -0.37 21.15
C HIS A 30 -4.05 -0.61 19.82
N ILE A 31 -4.49 0.00 18.72
CA ILE A 31 -3.78 -0.08 17.42
C ILE A 31 -2.35 0.49 17.55
N LYS A 32 -2.20 1.66 18.18
CA LYS A 32 -0.88 2.30 18.41
C LYS A 32 0.02 1.43 19.27
N ASP A 33 -0.51 0.89 20.36
CA ASP A 33 0.25 0.03 21.28
C ASP A 33 0.67 -1.28 20.60
N LEU A 34 -0.23 -1.87 19.83
CA LEU A 34 0.04 -3.09 19.09
C LEU A 34 1.13 -2.86 18.03
N TYR A 35 0.97 -1.79 17.23
CA TYR A 35 1.96 -1.39 16.25
C TYR A 35 3.34 -1.16 16.88
N ALA A 36 3.41 -0.34 17.91
CA ALA A 36 4.66 -0.05 18.63
C ALA A 36 5.32 -1.32 19.18
N ARG A 37 4.51 -2.22 19.76
CA ARG A 37 5.01 -3.49 20.33
C ARG A 37 5.64 -4.39 19.28
N TYR A 38 4.99 -4.53 18.10
CA TYR A 38 5.48 -5.45 17.07
C TYR A 38 6.57 -4.85 16.18
N THR A 39 6.75 -3.52 16.20
CA THR A 39 7.80 -2.85 15.42
C THR A 39 9.00 -2.41 16.24
N SER A 40 8.96 -2.53 17.57
CA SER A 40 10.02 -2.02 18.48
C SER A 40 11.43 -2.54 18.22
N ASN A 41 11.54 -3.75 17.69
CA ASN A 41 12.82 -4.41 17.38
C ASN A 41 12.99 -4.69 15.88
N ALA A 42 12.20 -4.06 15.03
CA ALA A 42 12.25 -4.25 13.58
C ALA A 42 13.03 -3.11 12.93
N ASP A 43 13.90 -3.43 11.97
CA ASP A 43 14.57 -2.43 11.13
C ASP A 43 13.58 -1.78 10.16
N VAL A 44 12.59 -2.55 9.70
CA VAL A 44 11.53 -2.10 8.79
C VAL A 44 10.21 -2.76 9.17
N ALA A 45 9.13 -1.99 9.16
CA ALA A 45 7.77 -2.48 9.29
C ALA A 45 7.00 -2.27 7.99
N VAL A 46 6.36 -3.32 7.48
CA VAL A 46 5.51 -3.26 6.30
C VAL A 46 4.07 -3.55 6.72
N THR A 47 3.18 -2.65 6.38
CA THR A 47 1.72 -2.81 6.63
C THR A 47 1.01 -2.87 5.29
N GLU A 48 0.30 -3.95 5.03
CA GLU A 48 -0.49 -4.12 3.81
C GLU A 48 -1.92 -3.61 4.00
N GLY A 49 -2.41 -2.89 2.98
CA GLY A 49 -3.82 -2.51 2.87
C GLY A 49 -4.59 -3.56 2.08
N VAL A 50 -5.58 -4.21 2.69
CA VAL A 50 -6.35 -5.31 2.10
C VAL A 50 -7.31 -4.84 1.00
N MET A 51 -7.84 -3.62 1.14
CA MET A 51 -8.80 -3.01 0.20
C MET A 51 -8.17 -1.78 -0.47
N GLY A 52 -8.91 -1.12 -1.34
CA GLY A 52 -8.50 0.19 -1.85
C GLY A 52 -8.18 1.15 -0.71
N LEU A 53 -7.21 2.05 -0.93
CA LEU A 53 -6.65 2.92 0.11
C LEU A 53 -7.72 3.63 0.97
N PHE A 54 -8.79 4.11 0.32
CA PHE A 54 -9.86 4.86 0.96
C PHE A 54 -11.13 4.04 1.27
N ASP A 55 -11.09 2.73 0.98
CA ASP A 55 -12.25 1.87 1.15
C ASP A 55 -12.33 1.36 2.59
N GLY A 56 -13.34 1.81 3.31
CA GLY A 56 -13.65 1.41 4.68
C GLY A 56 -15.07 0.86 4.80
N TYR A 57 -15.49 0.55 6.03
CA TYR A 57 -16.85 0.05 6.30
C TYR A 57 -17.92 1.17 6.31
N ASP A 58 -17.48 2.42 6.51
CA ASP A 58 -18.32 3.62 6.45
C ASP A 58 -17.46 4.74 5.83
N ALA A 59 -17.56 4.91 4.52
CA ALA A 59 -16.65 5.74 3.74
C ALA A 59 -15.18 5.39 4.05
N MET A 60 -14.42 6.32 4.60
CA MET A 60 -13.00 6.08 4.95
C MET A 60 -12.77 5.43 6.31
N ARG A 61 -13.80 5.25 7.14
CA ARG A 61 -13.64 4.64 8.47
C ARG A 61 -13.27 3.17 8.35
N GLY A 62 -12.20 2.76 9.03
CA GLY A 62 -11.65 1.41 8.94
C GLY A 62 -10.82 1.15 7.69
N SER A 63 -10.52 2.19 6.88
CA SER A 63 -9.69 2.07 5.69
C SER A 63 -8.20 2.02 6.00
N SER A 64 -7.40 1.61 5.02
CA SER A 64 -5.93 1.69 5.11
C SER A 64 -5.44 3.14 5.25
N ALA A 65 -6.17 4.10 4.69
CA ALA A 65 -5.88 5.53 4.85
C ALA A 65 -6.03 5.98 6.31
N GLU A 66 -7.09 5.56 7.00
CA GLU A 66 -7.29 5.88 8.42
C GLU A 66 -6.15 5.32 9.29
N ILE A 67 -5.78 4.05 9.07
CA ILE A 67 -4.67 3.42 9.80
C ILE A 67 -3.34 4.13 9.52
N SER A 68 -3.05 4.46 8.25
CA SER A 68 -1.84 5.20 7.89
C SER A 68 -1.78 6.57 8.56
N GLY A 69 -2.89 7.32 8.56
CA GLY A 69 -2.99 8.62 9.24
C GLY A 69 -2.81 8.52 10.76
N LEU A 70 -3.46 7.52 11.39
CA LEU A 70 -3.38 7.25 12.83
C LEU A 70 -1.94 6.94 13.28
N LEU A 71 -1.23 6.14 12.49
CA LEU A 71 0.14 5.69 12.77
C LEU A 71 1.21 6.63 12.17
N ARG A 72 0.83 7.60 11.33
CA ARG A 72 1.71 8.51 10.60
C ARG A 72 2.77 7.79 9.76
N ILE A 73 2.38 6.67 9.15
CA ILE A 73 3.27 5.89 8.28
C ILE A 73 3.09 6.32 6.82
N PRO A 74 4.19 6.31 6.02
CA PRO A 74 4.11 6.65 4.61
C PRO A 74 3.36 5.58 3.81
N ILE A 75 2.73 6.00 2.72
CA ILE A 75 1.96 5.14 1.83
C ILE A 75 2.72 4.94 0.53
N VAL A 76 2.91 3.69 0.14
CA VAL A 76 3.35 3.27 -1.17
C VAL A 76 2.16 2.67 -1.92
N LEU A 77 1.84 3.21 -3.08
CA LEU A 77 0.76 2.69 -3.93
C LEU A 77 1.27 1.50 -4.74
N VAL A 78 0.55 0.39 -4.72
CA VAL A 78 0.76 -0.72 -5.67
C VAL A 78 -0.27 -0.58 -6.78
N VAL A 79 0.19 -0.27 -7.99
CA VAL A 79 -0.66 0.08 -9.12
C VAL A 79 -0.61 -1.01 -10.20
N ASN A 80 -1.78 -1.53 -10.57
CA ASN A 80 -1.89 -2.42 -11.72
C ASN A 80 -1.70 -1.62 -13.01
N ALA A 81 -0.55 -1.82 -13.68
CA ALA A 81 -0.19 -1.13 -14.92
C ALA A 81 -0.60 -1.89 -16.19
N LYS A 82 -1.40 -2.97 -16.06
CA LYS A 82 -1.88 -3.71 -17.23
C LYS A 82 -2.72 -2.78 -18.12
N SER A 83 -2.30 -2.64 -19.38
CA SER A 83 -2.99 -1.83 -20.40
C SER A 83 -3.16 -0.34 -20.06
N THR A 84 -2.32 0.19 -19.18
CA THR A 84 -2.24 1.64 -18.91
C THR A 84 -0.78 2.09 -18.95
N ALA A 85 -0.55 3.35 -19.32
CA ALA A 85 0.78 3.95 -19.38
C ALA A 85 0.71 5.33 -18.70
N TYR A 86 0.97 6.42 -19.43
CA TYR A 86 0.96 7.78 -18.86
C TYR A 86 -0.40 8.18 -18.26
N SER A 87 -1.52 7.59 -18.70
CA SER A 87 -2.86 7.83 -18.13
C SER A 87 -3.00 7.45 -16.66
N VAL A 88 -1.99 6.85 -16.04
CA VAL A 88 -1.94 6.64 -14.59
C VAL A 88 -1.66 7.94 -13.81
N ALA A 89 -1.14 8.99 -14.46
CA ALA A 89 -0.81 10.26 -13.80
C ALA A 89 -2.00 10.91 -13.07
N PRO A 90 -3.21 11.06 -13.67
CA PRO A 90 -4.38 11.56 -12.96
C PRO A 90 -4.78 10.71 -11.75
N LEU A 91 -4.61 9.39 -11.83
CA LEU A 91 -4.87 8.46 -10.73
C LEU A 91 -3.92 8.72 -9.56
N LEU A 92 -2.62 8.75 -9.82
CA LEU A 92 -1.59 9.04 -8.82
C LEU A 92 -1.77 10.42 -8.20
N TYR A 93 -2.04 11.42 -9.04
CA TYR A 93 -2.32 12.79 -8.59
C TYR A 93 -3.55 12.83 -7.67
N GLY A 94 -4.61 12.10 -8.02
CA GLY A 94 -5.80 11.96 -7.20
C GLY A 94 -5.49 11.35 -5.84
N PHE A 95 -4.83 10.20 -5.79
CA PHE A 95 -4.45 9.56 -4.53
C PHE A 95 -3.57 10.45 -3.64
N ARG A 96 -2.61 11.13 -4.22
CA ARG A 96 -1.69 12.01 -3.48
C ARG A 96 -2.39 13.25 -2.91
N ASN A 97 -3.34 13.82 -3.65
CA ASN A 97 -3.92 15.13 -3.32
C ASN A 97 -5.31 15.05 -2.69
N PHE A 98 -5.98 13.91 -2.75
CA PHE A 98 -7.33 13.74 -2.21
C PHE A 98 -7.38 14.00 -0.70
N ARG A 99 -6.35 13.58 0.04
CA ARG A 99 -6.19 13.80 1.47
C ARG A 99 -4.80 14.34 1.76
N LYS A 100 -4.72 15.61 2.14
CA LYS A 100 -3.45 16.31 2.42
C LYS A 100 -2.80 15.91 3.75
N ASP A 101 -3.54 15.26 4.62
CA ASP A 101 -3.08 14.73 5.90
C ASP A 101 -2.39 13.36 5.76
N LEU A 102 -2.43 12.75 4.58
CA LEU A 102 -1.76 11.49 4.28
C LEU A 102 -0.46 11.71 3.49
N ASN A 103 0.52 10.87 3.75
CA ASN A 103 1.83 10.93 3.12
C ASN A 103 1.98 9.84 2.06
N VAL A 104 1.46 10.06 0.85
CA VAL A 104 1.70 9.18 -0.30
C VAL A 104 3.07 9.52 -0.88
N VAL A 105 4.05 8.63 -0.67
CA VAL A 105 5.46 8.88 -1.01
C VAL A 105 5.85 8.33 -2.38
N GLY A 106 5.25 7.22 -2.83
CA GLY A 106 5.67 6.62 -4.08
C GLY A 106 4.70 5.56 -4.60
N ALA A 107 5.04 5.00 -5.76
CA ALA A 107 4.29 3.93 -6.40
C ALA A 107 5.21 2.81 -6.89
N VAL A 108 4.73 1.57 -6.78
CA VAL A 108 5.27 0.37 -7.41
C VAL A 108 4.25 -0.10 -8.45
N PHE A 109 4.71 -0.43 -9.64
CA PHE A 109 3.82 -0.85 -10.72
C PHE A 109 3.88 -2.36 -10.92
N ASN A 110 2.73 -3.01 -10.93
CA ASN A 110 2.61 -4.43 -11.24
C ASN A 110 2.16 -4.64 -12.70
N PHE A 111 2.53 -5.78 -13.29
CA PHE A 111 2.23 -6.16 -14.68
C PHE A 111 2.81 -5.22 -15.74
N VAL A 112 3.99 -4.69 -15.52
CA VAL A 112 4.69 -3.86 -16.51
C VAL A 112 5.21 -4.73 -17.66
N ALA A 113 4.94 -4.31 -18.88
CA ALA A 113 5.24 -5.12 -20.07
C ALA A 113 6.69 -4.99 -20.56
N SER A 114 7.34 -3.84 -20.34
CA SER A 114 8.70 -3.54 -20.84
C SER A 114 9.29 -2.30 -20.17
N GLU A 115 10.60 -2.09 -20.34
CA GLU A 115 11.29 -0.87 -19.91
C GLU A 115 10.69 0.40 -20.55
N SER A 116 10.35 0.35 -21.83
CA SER A 116 9.67 1.46 -22.50
C SER A 116 8.32 1.77 -21.86
N HIS A 117 7.55 0.73 -21.48
CA HIS A 117 6.30 0.93 -20.74
C HIS A 117 6.57 1.59 -19.38
N TYR A 118 7.59 1.13 -18.65
CA TYR A 118 7.97 1.71 -17.36
C TYR A 118 8.40 3.18 -17.48
N SER A 119 9.03 3.58 -18.58
CA SER A 119 9.45 4.97 -18.77
C SER A 119 8.26 5.94 -18.77
N PHE A 120 7.11 5.56 -19.35
CA PHE A 120 5.87 6.36 -19.30
C PHE A 120 5.27 6.41 -17.89
N LEU A 121 5.33 5.30 -17.16
CA LEU A 121 4.83 5.25 -15.78
C LEU A 121 5.70 6.11 -14.84
N ARG A 122 7.01 6.11 -15.04
CA ARG A 122 7.95 6.95 -14.31
C ARG A 122 7.67 8.44 -14.55
N GLN A 123 7.45 8.84 -15.82
CA GLN A 123 7.08 10.21 -16.16
C GLN A 123 5.75 10.61 -15.48
N ALA A 124 4.76 9.70 -15.48
CA ALA A 124 3.49 9.92 -14.79
C ALA A 124 3.65 10.14 -13.28
N CYS A 125 4.58 9.41 -12.63
CA CYS A 125 4.91 9.63 -11.23
C CYS A 125 5.52 11.02 -10.99
N GLU A 126 6.48 11.41 -11.83
CA GLU A 126 7.14 12.72 -11.76
C GLU A 126 6.12 13.86 -11.84
N ASP A 127 5.22 13.82 -12.82
CA ASP A 127 4.18 14.84 -13.01
C ASP A 127 3.11 14.82 -11.89
N ALA A 128 2.84 13.66 -11.29
CA ALA A 128 1.95 13.52 -10.13
C ALA A 128 2.63 13.91 -8.80
N GLY A 129 3.94 14.09 -8.78
CA GLY A 129 4.73 14.41 -7.58
C GLY A 129 4.88 13.24 -6.61
N VAL A 130 4.85 11.98 -7.09
CA VAL A 130 5.15 10.76 -6.32
C VAL A 130 6.43 10.11 -6.84
N GLU A 131 7.13 9.36 -6.01
CA GLU A 131 8.34 8.65 -6.42
C GLU A 131 7.99 7.36 -7.17
N ALA A 132 8.66 7.09 -8.28
CA ALA A 132 8.58 5.82 -8.98
C ALA A 132 9.57 4.83 -8.34
N LEU A 133 9.08 3.95 -7.46
CA LEU A 133 9.92 3.06 -6.65
C LEU A 133 10.35 1.80 -7.40
N GLY A 134 9.68 1.47 -8.50
CA GLY A 134 10.02 0.31 -9.32
C GLY A 134 8.81 -0.38 -9.91
N TYR A 135 9.05 -1.54 -10.51
CA TYR A 135 7.99 -2.34 -11.11
C TYR A 135 8.23 -3.84 -11.02
N LEU A 136 7.15 -4.60 -11.15
CA LEU A 136 7.14 -6.04 -11.32
C LEU A 136 6.65 -6.36 -12.73
N PRO A 137 7.40 -7.15 -13.52
CA PRO A 137 6.92 -7.64 -14.81
C PRO A 137 5.80 -8.68 -14.61
N LYS A 138 5.09 -8.97 -15.68
CA LYS A 138 4.16 -10.11 -15.66
C LYS A 138 4.97 -11.40 -15.49
N CYS A 139 4.71 -12.14 -14.42
CA CYS A 139 5.32 -13.43 -14.16
C CYS A 139 4.21 -14.48 -14.00
N ALA A 140 4.19 -15.47 -14.88
CA ALA A 140 3.18 -16.54 -14.86
C ALA A 140 3.39 -17.53 -13.70
N ASP A 141 4.61 -17.60 -13.15
CA ASP A 141 5.01 -18.58 -12.13
C ASP A 141 4.68 -18.10 -10.70
N VAL A 142 4.11 -16.90 -10.55
CA VAL A 142 3.84 -16.26 -9.24
C VAL A 142 2.33 -15.99 -9.06
N GLU A 143 1.46 -16.74 -9.75
CA GLU A 143 0.02 -16.70 -9.49
C GLU A 143 -0.27 -17.60 -8.27
N ILE A 144 -0.66 -16.97 -7.17
CA ILE A 144 -1.22 -17.68 -6.01
C ILE A 144 -2.68 -17.95 -6.34
N PRO A 145 -3.13 -19.21 -6.35
CA PRO A 145 -4.50 -19.59 -6.70
C PRO A 145 -5.53 -19.12 -5.66
#